data_77abb34898eec6b5655b280588251803
#
_entry.id   77abb34898eec6b5655b280588251803
#
_cell.length_a   1.000
_cell.length_b   1.000
_cell.length_c   1.000
_cell.angle_alpha   90.00
_cell.angle_beta   90.00
_cell.angle_gamma   90.00
#
_symmetry.space_group_name_H-M   'P 1'
#
loop_
_entity.id
_entity.type
_entity.pdbx_description
1 polymer ?
#
loop_
_entity_poly.entity_id
_entity_poly.type
_entity_poly.pdbx_seq_one_letter_code
_entity_poly.pdbx_strand_id
1 'polypeptide(L)'
;MAIRYAAPRAPSQVDHAVVYRREDEFCSWPFTSGFWETADGTLIANFATRNVSYASGDAIRHDVLGRNSSNPRTVTVRSRDRGRTWEAPQYNVMAGPGGEGRGLSREEMPTRFSEPVDYLDPNVLVSSGSMGGFATAGTQATARLSRDGGQTWGETILVPLDHLPSTTGVNSTLVRPDGRLLMFLFSVDKDNTHRRPLVYGSTNEGREFHFMSYIVPREDPFGNADGDYDDPSVAFVGHRWFYPRGYLLPNGRILCITRCQRDPTGVMWSEVFYSDDGGDTWGFLSRINDFGAPGNLVPMPDGRIVAVYGYRLMPAGIRATVSEDGGKTWGPEIIVRDDGGSWDLGYPNSWLVDERTIGTLYYFNSKDDPVQANGGVRHIQRSIFTID
;
A
#
# COMPACT_ATOMS: atom_id res chain seq x y z
N MET A 1 27.11 -24.98 -9.67
CA MET A 1 26.64 -23.97 -10.59
C MET A 1 26.74 -22.64 -9.86
N ALA A 2 27.54 -21.69 -10.35
CA ALA A 2 27.65 -20.39 -9.66
C ALA A 2 26.37 -19.57 -9.92
N ILE A 3 25.65 -19.16 -8.89
CA ILE A 3 24.54 -18.24 -9.01
C ILE A 3 25.12 -16.90 -9.45
N ARG A 4 24.80 -16.49 -10.67
CA ARG A 4 25.17 -15.17 -11.17
C ARG A 4 23.97 -14.25 -10.92
N TYR A 5 24.09 -13.36 -9.94
CA TYR A 5 23.17 -12.25 -9.81
C TYR A 5 23.44 -11.25 -10.94
N ALA A 6 22.41 -10.89 -11.68
CA ALA A 6 22.51 -9.81 -12.65
C ALA A 6 22.67 -8.48 -11.88
N ALA A 7 23.63 -7.66 -12.29
CA ALA A 7 23.81 -6.36 -11.66
C ALA A 7 22.58 -5.47 -11.88
N PRO A 8 22.17 -4.67 -10.89
CA PRO A 8 21.16 -3.65 -11.07
C PRO A 8 21.55 -2.67 -12.18
N ARG A 9 20.57 -2.17 -12.92
CA ARG A 9 20.76 -1.22 -14.02
C ARG A 9 19.93 0.05 -13.80
N ALA A 10 20.38 1.18 -14.38
CA ALA A 10 19.55 2.36 -14.47
C ALA A 10 18.49 2.19 -15.59
N PRO A 11 17.32 2.82 -15.52
CA PRO A 11 16.42 2.94 -16.66
C PRO A 11 17.04 3.83 -17.74
N SER A 12 16.62 3.66 -19.01
CA SER A 12 17.13 4.50 -20.11
C SER A 12 16.72 5.97 -19.97
N GLN A 13 15.57 6.23 -19.38
CA GLN A 13 15.07 7.57 -19.05
C GLN A 13 14.43 7.56 -17.69
N VAL A 14 14.67 8.58 -16.89
CA VAL A 14 14.01 8.82 -15.62
C VAL A 14 13.88 10.31 -15.36
N ASP A 15 12.72 10.71 -14.88
CA ASP A 15 12.44 12.09 -14.45
C ASP A 15 11.83 12.08 -13.04
N HIS A 16 12.35 12.97 -12.18
CA HIS A 16 11.90 13.09 -10.80
C HIS A 16 11.31 14.47 -10.54
N ALA A 17 10.23 14.55 -9.77
CA ALA A 17 9.70 15.83 -9.32
C ALA A 17 9.15 15.73 -7.91
N VAL A 18 9.27 16.81 -7.15
CA VAL A 18 8.62 17.01 -5.87
C VAL A 18 7.14 17.29 -6.12
N VAL A 19 6.27 16.51 -5.50
CA VAL A 19 4.82 16.70 -5.56
C VAL A 19 4.35 17.53 -4.37
N TYR A 20 4.92 17.28 -3.20
CA TYR A 20 4.59 18.03 -1.99
C TYR A 20 5.75 18.02 -1.01
N ARG A 21 6.16 19.20 -0.53
CA ARG A 21 7.21 19.37 0.48
C ARG A 21 6.93 20.57 1.35
N ARG A 22 7.04 20.39 2.66
CA ARG A 22 7.09 21.46 3.66
C ARG A 22 8.17 21.14 4.68
N GLU A 23 8.90 22.14 5.12
CA GLU A 23 10.06 21.92 6.02
C GLU A 23 9.67 21.67 7.48
N ASP A 24 8.42 21.95 7.82
CA ASP A 24 7.82 21.72 9.14
C ASP A 24 6.87 20.51 9.18
N GLU A 25 6.82 19.73 8.09
CA GLU A 25 5.93 18.57 7.98
C GLU A 25 6.67 17.28 7.69
N PHE A 26 6.16 16.19 8.27
CA PHE A 26 6.50 14.82 7.90
C PHE A 26 5.40 14.28 6.98
N CYS A 27 5.74 14.04 5.72
CA CYS A 27 4.83 13.46 4.73
C CYS A 27 5.12 11.98 4.54
N SER A 28 4.08 11.12 4.50
CA SER A 28 4.31 9.67 4.51
C SER A 28 3.17 8.85 3.95
N TRP A 29 3.51 7.63 3.67
CA TRP A 29 2.67 6.47 3.42
C TRP A 29 1.59 6.65 2.34
N PRO A 30 1.92 7.14 1.14
CA PRO A 30 0.92 7.25 0.07
C PRO A 30 0.28 5.90 -0.27
N PHE A 31 1.02 4.79 -0.19
CA PHE A 31 0.52 3.45 -0.42
C PHE A 31 -0.71 3.10 0.43
N THR A 32 -0.70 3.43 1.72
CA THR A 32 -1.80 3.10 2.65
C THR A 32 -2.87 4.20 2.72
N SER A 33 -2.60 5.37 2.16
CA SER A 33 -3.51 6.51 2.23
C SER A 33 -4.53 6.56 1.10
N GLY A 34 -4.27 5.83 -0.01
CA GLY A 34 -5.17 5.67 -1.14
C GLY A 34 -4.62 6.23 -2.45
N PHE A 35 -4.91 5.47 -3.51
CA PHE A 35 -4.59 5.85 -4.88
C PHE A 35 -5.65 5.30 -5.81
N TRP A 36 -6.20 6.14 -6.66
CA TRP A 36 -7.24 5.76 -7.62
C TRP A 36 -6.97 6.39 -8.98
N GLU A 37 -7.40 5.71 -10.02
CA GLU A 37 -7.53 6.24 -11.37
C GLU A 37 -9.01 6.26 -11.73
N THR A 38 -9.51 7.43 -12.12
CA THR A 38 -10.91 7.62 -12.52
C THR A 38 -11.11 7.29 -13.99
N ALA A 39 -12.36 7.19 -14.44
CA ALA A 39 -12.72 6.87 -15.83
C ALA A 39 -12.11 7.81 -16.88
N ASP A 40 -11.90 9.07 -16.53
CA ASP A 40 -11.28 10.07 -17.42
C ASP A 40 -9.74 10.05 -17.34
N GLY A 41 -9.16 9.08 -16.63
CA GLY A 41 -7.72 8.93 -16.45
C GLY A 41 -7.10 9.89 -15.43
N THR A 42 -7.91 10.63 -14.67
CA THR A 42 -7.41 11.44 -13.55
C THR A 42 -6.86 10.53 -12.46
N LEU A 43 -5.63 10.77 -12.06
CA LEU A 43 -5.03 10.11 -10.90
C LEU A 43 -5.35 10.90 -9.63
N ILE A 44 -5.76 10.19 -8.59
CA ILE A 44 -6.01 10.75 -7.26
C ILE A 44 -5.06 10.05 -6.29
N ALA A 45 -4.22 10.80 -5.61
CA ALA A 45 -3.31 10.26 -4.62
C ALA A 45 -3.50 10.94 -3.27
N ASN A 46 -3.57 10.14 -2.23
CA ASN A 46 -3.59 10.60 -0.86
C ASN A 46 -2.28 10.25 -0.15
N PHE A 47 -1.93 11.08 0.82
CA PHE A 47 -0.84 10.82 1.76
C PHE A 47 -1.10 11.50 3.10
N ALA A 48 -0.46 11.00 4.14
CA ALA A 48 -0.56 11.58 5.47
C ALA A 48 0.49 12.67 5.66
N THR A 49 0.13 13.74 6.35
CA THR A 49 1.07 14.74 6.85
C THR A 49 0.83 15.02 8.33
N ARG A 50 1.87 15.45 9.00
CA ARG A 50 1.81 15.95 10.38
C ARG A 50 2.94 16.95 10.63
N ASN A 51 2.67 17.96 11.47
CA ASN A 51 3.69 18.91 11.84
C ASN A 51 4.73 18.27 12.75
N VAL A 52 6.01 18.51 12.47
CA VAL A 52 7.16 18.00 13.20
C VAL A 52 8.23 19.08 13.31
N SER A 53 9.18 18.86 14.23
CA SER A 53 10.42 19.64 14.27
C SER A 53 11.57 18.79 13.74
N TYR A 54 12.28 19.28 12.76
CA TYR A 54 13.51 18.67 12.24
C TYR A 54 14.78 19.10 12.99
N ALA A 55 14.65 19.73 14.17
CA ALA A 55 15.80 20.12 14.99
C ALA A 55 16.58 18.91 15.54
N SER A 56 15.95 17.73 15.63
CA SER A 56 16.57 16.49 16.11
C SER A 56 16.08 15.30 15.30
N GLY A 57 17.00 14.44 14.86
CA GLY A 57 16.69 13.20 14.17
C GLY A 57 15.87 12.23 15.03
N ASP A 58 16.04 12.24 16.35
CA ASP A 58 15.27 11.41 17.26
C ASP A 58 13.81 11.82 17.36
N ALA A 59 13.48 13.10 17.13
CA ALA A 59 12.10 13.59 17.18
C ALA A 59 11.24 13.10 16.02
N ILE A 60 11.87 12.75 14.89
CA ILE A 60 11.19 12.33 13.66
C ILE A 60 11.39 10.84 13.34
N ARG A 61 11.90 10.06 14.25
CA ARG A 61 11.97 8.61 14.08
C ARG A 61 10.56 8.02 13.96
N HIS A 62 10.42 7.03 13.13
CA HIS A 62 9.15 6.37 12.82
C HIS A 62 8.41 5.84 14.06
N ASP A 63 9.14 5.29 15.03
CA ASP A 63 8.61 4.71 16.26
C ASP A 63 8.09 5.76 17.27
N VAL A 64 8.56 7.00 17.20
CA VAL A 64 8.16 8.08 18.11
C VAL A 64 7.30 9.16 17.45
N LEU A 65 7.14 9.10 16.14
CA LEU A 65 6.45 10.11 15.34
C LEU A 65 5.05 10.43 15.86
N GLY A 66 4.29 9.42 16.30
CA GLY A 66 2.93 9.61 16.82
C GLY A 66 2.87 10.46 18.10
N ARG A 67 3.94 10.49 18.88
CA ARG A 67 4.05 11.27 20.13
C ARG A 67 4.69 12.64 19.92
N ASN A 68 5.55 12.76 18.91
CA ASN A 68 6.37 13.96 18.66
C ASN A 68 5.82 14.83 17.52
N SER A 69 4.61 14.57 17.09
CA SER A 69 3.99 15.31 16.00
C SER A 69 2.62 15.86 16.37
N SER A 70 2.18 16.86 15.65
CA SER A 70 0.85 17.48 15.82
C SER A 70 0.14 17.63 14.49
N ASN A 71 -1.14 18.01 14.55
CA ASN A 71 -1.96 18.36 13.40
C ASN A 71 -1.94 17.31 12.28
N PRO A 72 -2.31 16.04 12.57
CA PRO A 72 -2.35 14.99 11.54
C PRO A 72 -3.41 15.33 10.49
N ARG A 73 -3.03 15.26 9.20
CA ARG A 73 -3.91 15.56 8.06
C ARG A 73 -3.73 14.52 6.98
N THR A 74 -4.77 14.33 6.19
CA THR A 74 -4.68 13.67 4.89
C THR A 74 -4.63 14.75 3.82
N VAL A 75 -3.69 14.64 2.90
CA VAL A 75 -3.56 15.50 1.74
C VAL A 75 -3.93 14.71 0.50
N THR A 76 -4.75 15.30 -0.35
CA THR A 76 -5.15 14.77 -1.66
C THR A 76 -4.54 15.63 -2.75
N VAL A 77 -3.90 15.00 -3.72
CA VAL A 77 -3.43 15.63 -4.95
C VAL A 77 -4.02 14.92 -6.17
N ARG A 78 -4.24 15.64 -7.26
CA ARG A 78 -4.82 15.13 -8.50
C ARG A 78 -3.87 15.41 -9.67
N SER A 79 -3.87 14.52 -10.63
CA SER A 79 -3.13 14.69 -11.90
C SER A 79 -4.03 14.32 -13.07
N ARG A 80 -4.06 15.17 -14.10
CA ARG A 80 -4.84 14.96 -15.34
C ARG A 80 -3.97 14.62 -16.55
N ASP A 81 -2.67 14.48 -16.32
CA ASP A 81 -1.65 14.27 -17.36
C ASP A 81 -0.78 13.04 -17.06
N ARG A 82 -1.41 12.00 -16.51
CA ARG A 82 -0.76 10.73 -16.14
C ARG A 82 0.39 10.91 -15.16
N GLY A 83 0.25 11.83 -14.20
CA GLY A 83 1.21 12.03 -13.11
C GLY A 83 2.41 12.92 -13.48
N ARG A 84 2.42 13.56 -14.64
CA ARG A 84 3.51 14.48 -15.02
C ARG A 84 3.46 15.74 -14.16
N THR A 85 2.28 16.29 -13.95
CA THR A 85 2.04 17.40 -13.04
C THR A 85 0.91 17.09 -12.06
N TRP A 86 0.89 17.77 -10.92
CA TRP A 86 -0.08 17.58 -9.85
C TRP A 86 -0.70 18.91 -9.47
N GLU A 87 -2.02 18.90 -9.28
CA GLU A 87 -2.80 20.08 -8.87
C GLU A 87 -2.43 20.51 -7.43
N ALA A 88 -2.87 21.70 -7.07
CA ALA A 88 -2.68 22.19 -5.70
C ALA A 88 -3.28 21.23 -4.66
N PRO A 89 -2.59 21.01 -3.54
CA PRO A 89 -3.01 20.05 -2.53
C PRO A 89 -4.31 20.46 -1.86
N GLN A 90 -5.21 19.50 -1.64
CA GLN A 90 -6.43 19.63 -0.89
C GLN A 90 -6.30 18.90 0.44
N TYR A 91 -6.79 19.47 1.52
CA TYR A 91 -6.63 18.90 2.87
C TYR A 91 -7.93 18.28 3.37
N ASN A 92 -7.83 17.09 3.93
CA ASN A 92 -8.92 16.36 4.58
C ASN A 92 -10.18 16.17 3.71
N VAL A 93 -10.03 16.10 2.40
CA VAL A 93 -11.16 15.91 1.45
C VAL A 93 -11.97 14.68 1.83
N MET A 94 -11.31 13.63 2.28
CA MET A 94 -11.99 12.41 2.72
C MET A 94 -12.73 12.56 4.05
N ALA A 95 -12.59 13.67 4.75
CA ALA A 95 -13.33 13.89 6.00
C ALA A 95 -14.82 14.23 5.75
N GLY A 96 -15.18 14.61 4.52
CA GLY A 96 -16.53 15.04 4.14
C GLY A 96 -16.98 16.33 4.83
N PRO A 97 -18.05 16.97 4.35
CA PRO A 97 -18.72 18.06 5.08
C PRO A 97 -19.31 17.47 6.37
N GLY A 98 -18.81 17.92 7.51
CA GLY A 98 -19.25 17.43 8.82
C GLY A 98 -18.47 16.25 9.40
N GLY A 99 -17.47 15.73 8.67
CA GLY A 99 -16.61 14.65 9.19
C GLY A 99 -17.39 13.38 9.51
N GLU A 100 -18.34 13.00 8.67
CA GLU A 100 -19.18 11.83 8.86
C GLU A 100 -18.35 10.59 9.22
N GLY A 101 -18.68 9.98 10.34
CA GLY A 101 -17.89 8.92 10.96
C GLY A 101 -16.76 9.38 11.89
N ARG A 102 -16.45 10.66 11.97
CA ARG A 102 -15.58 11.20 13.03
C ARG A 102 -16.40 11.44 14.30
N GLY A 103 -16.01 10.77 15.36
CA GLY A 103 -16.66 10.91 16.67
C GLY A 103 -17.75 9.87 16.96
N LEU A 104 -18.15 9.05 16.00
CA LEU A 104 -19.00 7.89 16.28
C LEU A 104 -18.19 6.82 17.02
N SER A 105 -18.80 6.23 18.02
CA SER A 105 -18.26 5.02 18.64
C SER A 105 -18.39 3.84 17.68
N ARG A 106 -17.71 2.74 17.98
CA ARG A 106 -17.79 1.53 17.16
C ARG A 106 -19.21 0.99 17.06
N GLU A 107 -19.97 1.09 18.16
CA GLU A 107 -21.35 0.64 18.27
C GLU A 107 -22.33 1.50 17.46
N GLU A 108 -21.99 2.77 17.22
CA GLU A 108 -22.79 3.72 16.45
C GLU A 108 -22.50 3.68 14.94
N MET A 109 -21.38 3.08 14.53
CA MET A 109 -20.99 2.99 13.13
C MET A 109 -21.90 2.01 12.37
N PRO A 110 -22.45 2.40 11.20
CA PRO A 110 -23.17 1.47 10.35
C PRO A 110 -22.24 0.35 9.85
N THR A 111 -22.77 -0.83 9.65
CA THR A 111 -22.03 -2.00 9.10
C THR A 111 -22.35 -2.28 7.63
N ARG A 112 -23.22 -1.46 7.04
CA ARG A 112 -23.60 -1.54 5.62
C ARG A 112 -23.88 -0.15 5.06
N PHE A 113 -23.65 0.04 3.77
CA PHE A 113 -24.07 1.24 3.06
C PHE A 113 -25.61 1.32 3.00
N SER A 114 -26.14 2.53 3.02
CA SER A 114 -27.59 2.77 3.01
C SER A 114 -28.25 2.28 1.72
N GLU A 115 -27.59 2.48 0.59
CA GLU A 115 -28.07 2.14 -0.74
C GLU A 115 -27.19 1.08 -1.43
N PRO A 116 -27.72 0.32 -2.40
CA PRO A 116 -26.93 -0.57 -3.24
C PRO A 116 -25.75 0.16 -3.91
N VAL A 117 -24.66 -0.58 -4.11
CA VAL A 117 -23.44 -0.05 -4.71
C VAL A 117 -23.07 -0.85 -5.95
N ASP A 118 -23.12 -0.20 -7.10
CA ASP A 118 -22.58 -0.75 -8.34
C ASP A 118 -21.10 -0.42 -8.43
N TYR A 119 -20.24 -1.38 -8.16
CA TYR A 119 -18.79 -1.20 -8.22
C TYR A 119 -18.23 -1.23 -9.66
N LEU A 120 -19.05 -1.56 -10.67
CA LEU A 120 -18.67 -1.42 -12.07
C LEU A 120 -18.86 0.00 -12.60
N ASP A 121 -19.60 0.85 -11.86
CA ASP A 121 -19.64 2.28 -12.15
C ASP A 121 -18.24 2.89 -11.89
N PRO A 122 -17.59 3.43 -12.93
CA PRO A 122 -16.23 3.98 -12.80
C PRO A 122 -16.13 5.24 -11.91
N ASN A 123 -17.26 5.84 -11.53
CA ASN A 123 -17.30 6.95 -10.59
C ASN A 123 -17.37 6.47 -9.12
N VAL A 124 -17.62 5.19 -8.91
CA VAL A 124 -17.66 4.61 -7.56
C VAL A 124 -16.25 4.23 -7.12
N LEU A 125 -15.79 4.89 -6.06
CA LEU A 125 -14.49 4.60 -5.45
C LEU A 125 -14.68 4.19 -3.99
N VAL A 126 -13.89 3.24 -3.53
CA VAL A 126 -13.88 2.79 -2.14
C VAL A 126 -12.52 3.02 -1.52
N SER A 127 -12.52 3.63 -0.34
CA SER A 127 -11.36 3.75 0.50
C SER A 127 -11.49 2.84 1.71
N SER A 128 -10.48 2.03 1.99
CA SER A 128 -10.42 1.25 3.22
C SER A 128 -9.49 1.91 4.25
N GLY A 129 -10.02 2.15 5.42
CA GLY A 129 -9.31 2.70 6.57
C GLY A 129 -9.40 1.77 7.77
N SER A 130 -9.15 2.31 8.96
CA SER A 130 -9.25 1.55 10.21
C SER A 130 -9.73 2.42 11.36
N MET A 131 -10.56 1.85 12.21
CA MET A 131 -10.93 2.40 13.51
C MET A 131 -10.09 1.70 14.60
N GLY A 132 -9.43 2.49 15.43
CA GLY A 132 -8.45 2.02 16.40
C GLY A 132 -7.00 2.29 15.97
N GLY A 133 -6.04 1.64 16.60
CA GLY A 133 -4.62 1.76 16.25
C GLY A 133 -4.30 1.02 14.94
N PHE A 134 -3.35 1.53 14.16
CA PHE A 134 -2.92 0.83 12.95
C PHE A 134 -2.14 -0.43 13.30
N ALA A 135 -2.50 -1.56 12.69
CA ALA A 135 -1.82 -2.85 12.88
C ALA A 135 -1.71 -3.28 14.37
N THR A 136 -2.76 -3.09 15.14
CA THR A 136 -2.84 -3.48 16.54
C THR A 136 -4.05 -4.38 16.80
N ALA A 137 -3.98 -5.18 17.87
CA ALA A 137 -5.10 -6.00 18.30
C ALA A 137 -6.35 -5.14 18.54
N GLY A 138 -7.52 -5.64 18.14
CA GLY A 138 -8.80 -4.95 18.29
C GLY A 138 -9.06 -3.84 17.25
N THR A 139 -8.12 -3.57 16.33
CA THR A 139 -8.39 -2.69 15.19
C THR A 139 -9.47 -3.29 14.29
N GLN A 140 -10.33 -2.45 13.74
CA GLN A 140 -11.38 -2.87 12.81
C GLN A 140 -11.35 -1.99 11.56
N ALA A 141 -11.38 -2.63 10.40
CA ALA A 141 -11.37 -1.94 9.11
C ALA A 141 -12.67 -1.15 8.90
N THR A 142 -12.55 -0.07 8.14
CA THR A 142 -13.67 0.74 7.67
C THR A 142 -13.66 0.79 6.15
N ALA A 143 -14.82 0.94 5.54
CA ALA A 143 -14.96 1.25 4.13
C ALA A 143 -15.69 2.58 3.98
N ARG A 144 -15.14 3.47 3.14
CA ARG A 144 -15.75 4.75 2.81
C ARG A 144 -16.00 4.83 1.31
N LEU A 145 -17.16 5.35 0.93
CA LEU A 145 -17.65 5.39 -0.43
C LEU A 145 -17.59 6.80 -1.02
N SER A 146 -17.15 6.91 -2.26
CA SER A 146 -17.40 8.03 -3.16
C SER A 146 -18.24 7.54 -4.34
N ARG A 147 -19.18 8.36 -4.82
CA ARG A 147 -20.03 8.09 -5.99
C ARG A 147 -19.82 9.08 -7.14
N ASP A 148 -18.81 9.93 -7.03
CA ASP A 148 -18.56 11.07 -7.92
C ASP A 148 -17.09 11.17 -8.37
N GLY A 149 -16.42 10.03 -8.51
CA GLY A 149 -15.02 9.97 -8.92
C GLY A 149 -14.06 10.58 -7.88
N GLY A 150 -14.38 10.43 -6.58
CA GLY A 150 -13.53 10.88 -5.49
C GLY A 150 -13.57 12.40 -5.24
N GLN A 151 -14.55 13.12 -5.80
CA GLN A 151 -14.73 14.55 -5.50
C GLN A 151 -15.27 14.74 -4.09
N THR A 152 -16.26 13.93 -3.72
CA THR A 152 -16.77 13.86 -2.34
C THR A 152 -16.73 12.45 -1.81
N TRP A 153 -16.60 12.32 -0.50
CA TRP A 153 -16.58 11.04 0.20
C TRP A 153 -17.70 11.04 1.25
N GLY A 154 -18.66 10.16 1.03
CA GLY A 154 -19.88 10.07 1.83
C GLY A 154 -19.77 9.03 2.95
N GLU A 155 -20.69 8.09 2.95
CA GLU A 155 -20.87 7.09 4.01
C GLU A 155 -19.57 6.34 4.36
N THR A 156 -19.39 6.13 5.64
CA THR A 156 -18.35 5.25 6.18
C THR A 156 -19.03 4.15 6.96
N ILE A 157 -18.67 2.91 6.68
CA ILE A 157 -19.16 1.73 7.39
C ILE A 157 -18.02 1.03 8.12
N LEU A 158 -18.38 0.31 9.17
CA LEU A 158 -17.47 -0.59 9.85
C LEU A 158 -17.54 -1.97 9.19
N VAL A 159 -16.40 -2.47 8.73
CA VAL A 159 -16.32 -3.80 8.13
C VAL A 159 -16.42 -4.84 9.24
N PRO A 160 -17.37 -5.81 9.17
CA PRO A 160 -17.51 -6.82 10.22
C PRO A 160 -16.22 -7.59 10.47
N LEU A 161 -15.96 -7.94 11.71
CA LEU A 161 -14.80 -8.77 12.06
C LEU A 161 -15.00 -10.24 11.69
N ASP A 162 -16.28 -10.66 11.55
CA ASP A 162 -16.66 -12.06 11.42
C ASP A 162 -16.06 -12.89 12.58
N HIS A 163 -15.11 -13.77 12.29
CA HIS A 163 -14.44 -14.59 13.32
C HIS A 163 -13.03 -14.08 13.67
N LEU A 164 -12.62 -12.92 13.11
CA LEU A 164 -11.26 -12.42 13.25
C LEU A 164 -11.07 -11.57 14.52
N PRO A 165 -9.89 -11.60 15.13
CA PRO A 165 -9.57 -10.75 16.28
C PRO A 165 -9.40 -9.28 15.92
N SER A 166 -9.07 -8.99 14.66
CA SER A 166 -8.90 -7.64 14.13
C SER A 166 -8.89 -7.64 12.61
N THR A 167 -9.14 -6.46 12.00
CA THR A 167 -8.90 -6.21 10.58
C THR A 167 -8.31 -4.82 10.40
N THR A 168 -7.32 -4.68 9.51
CA THR A 168 -6.68 -3.39 9.21
C THR A 168 -6.79 -3.09 7.72
N GLY A 169 -7.35 -1.93 7.39
CA GLY A 169 -7.45 -1.43 6.02
C GLY A 169 -6.18 -0.73 5.55
N VAL A 170 -5.83 -0.91 4.27
CA VAL A 170 -4.62 -0.36 3.65
C VAL A 170 -4.89 0.27 2.28
N ASN A 171 -6.12 0.69 2.04
CA ASN A 171 -6.56 1.27 0.76
C ASN A 171 -6.23 0.39 -0.45
N SER A 172 -6.54 -0.88 -0.34
CA SER A 172 -6.37 -1.85 -1.40
C SER A 172 -7.71 -2.52 -1.70
N THR A 173 -8.27 -2.20 -2.85
CA THR A 173 -9.52 -2.75 -3.37
C THR A 173 -9.36 -3.17 -4.83
N LEU A 174 -10.17 -4.11 -5.27
CA LEU A 174 -10.20 -4.63 -6.62
C LEU A 174 -11.65 -4.97 -6.98
N VAL A 175 -12.13 -4.50 -8.12
CA VAL A 175 -13.44 -4.87 -8.63
C VAL A 175 -13.29 -6.03 -9.63
N ARG A 176 -14.03 -7.10 -9.42
CA ARG A 176 -14.09 -8.25 -10.31
C ARG A 176 -15.04 -7.97 -11.49
N PRO A 177 -14.90 -8.70 -12.64
CA PRO A 177 -15.80 -8.53 -13.77
C PRO A 177 -17.29 -8.82 -13.47
N ASP A 178 -17.57 -9.60 -12.42
CA ASP A 178 -18.94 -9.87 -11.95
C ASP A 178 -19.51 -8.76 -11.03
N GLY A 179 -18.80 -7.65 -10.87
CA GLY A 179 -19.20 -6.52 -10.03
C GLY A 179 -18.91 -6.69 -8.55
N ARG A 180 -18.34 -7.81 -8.11
CA ARG A 180 -17.94 -7.98 -6.72
C ARG A 180 -16.67 -7.19 -6.41
N LEU A 181 -16.72 -6.34 -5.37
CA LEU A 181 -15.53 -5.67 -4.88
C LEU A 181 -14.82 -6.58 -3.87
N LEU A 182 -13.51 -6.75 -4.05
CA LEU A 182 -12.61 -7.36 -3.09
C LEU A 182 -11.86 -6.28 -2.32
N MET A 183 -11.78 -6.44 -1.01
CA MET A 183 -11.03 -5.57 -0.12
C MET A 183 -9.89 -6.37 0.51
N PHE A 184 -8.66 -5.94 0.27
CA PHE A 184 -7.45 -6.59 0.78
C PHE A 184 -7.09 -5.96 2.11
N LEU A 185 -7.13 -6.76 3.15
CA LEU A 185 -6.91 -6.38 4.53
C LEU A 185 -5.84 -7.26 5.15
N PHE A 186 -5.43 -6.98 6.36
CA PHE A 186 -4.71 -7.95 7.19
C PHE A 186 -5.26 -7.96 8.61
N SER A 187 -5.21 -9.12 9.22
CA SER A 187 -5.55 -9.34 10.63
C SER A 187 -4.29 -9.29 11.48
N VAL A 188 -4.45 -8.85 12.72
CA VAL A 188 -3.43 -8.89 13.77
C VAL A 188 -4.05 -9.66 14.93
N ASP A 189 -3.36 -10.65 15.45
CA ASP A 189 -3.84 -11.42 16.59
C ASP A 189 -3.76 -10.64 17.93
N LYS A 190 -4.30 -11.24 18.98
CA LYS A 190 -4.53 -10.55 20.26
C LYS A 190 -3.26 -10.08 20.95
N ASP A 191 -2.13 -10.74 20.70
CA ASP A 191 -0.83 -10.43 21.30
C ASP A 191 0.07 -9.55 20.39
N ASN A 192 -0.44 -9.13 19.21
CA ASN A 192 0.27 -8.36 18.19
C ASN A 192 1.47 -9.06 17.54
N THR A 193 1.58 -10.38 17.67
CA THR A 193 2.72 -11.15 17.15
C THR A 193 2.55 -11.52 15.69
N HIS A 194 1.36 -11.94 15.30
CA HIS A 194 1.06 -12.39 13.94
C HIS A 194 0.32 -11.35 13.14
N ARG A 195 0.65 -11.30 11.86
CA ARG A 195 -0.07 -10.50 10.86
C ARG A 195 -0.32 -11.33 9.64
N ARG A 196 -1.57 -11.44 9.26
CA ARG A 196 -2.02 -12.33 8.19
C ARG A 196 -2.88 -11.59 7.18
N PRO A 197 -2.43 -11.44 5.92
CA PRO A 197 -3.24 -10.89 4.83
C PRO A 197 -4.45 -11.75 4.49
N LEU A 198 -5.53 -11.09 4.15
CA LEU A 198 -6.82 -11.72 3.89
C LEU A 198 -7.67 -10.87 2.94
N VAL A 199 -8.75 -11.46 2.43
CA VAL A 199 -9.69 -10.82 1.52
C VAL A 199 -11.09 -10.84 2.11
N TYR A 200 -11.75 -9.69 2.01
CA TYR A 200 -13.20 -9.54 2.17
C TYR A 200 -13.83 -9.29 0.81
N GLY A 201 -15.01 -9.85 0.59
CA GLY A 201 -15.80 -9.61 -0.61
C GLY A 201 -17.08 -8.86 -0.30
N SER A 202 -17.50 -8.00 -1.22
CA SER A 202 -18.79 -7.33 -1.10
C SER A 202 -19.96 -8.33 -1.27
N THR A 203 -21.02 -8.12 -0.53
CA THR A 203 -22.26 -8.90 -0.54
C THR A 203 -23.46 -7.98 -0.44
N ASN A 204 -24.69 -8.53 -0.51
CA ASN A 204 -25.93 -7.79 -0.33
C ASN A 204 -25.98 -6.53 -1.23
N GLU A 205 -25.91 -6.76 -2.57
CA GLU A 205 -25.93 -5.68 -3.58
C GLU A 205 -24.80 -4.64 -3.40
N GLY A 206 -23.63 -5.10 -2.95
CA GLY A 206 -22.48 -4.24 -2.71
C GLY A 206 -22.49 -3.47 -1.39
N ARG A 207 -23.49 -3.67 -0.54
CA ARG A 207 -23.69 -2.87 0.67
C ARG A 207 -22.84 -3.31 1.85
N GLU A 208 -22.45 -4.58 1.91
CA GLU A 208 -21.78 -5.24 3.03
C GLU A 208 -20.48 -5.91 2.59
N PHE A 209 -19.60 -6.19 3.54
CA PHE A 209 -18.35 -6.92 3.30
C PHE A 209 -18.24 -8.07 4.29
N HIS A 210 -17.86 -9.25 3.80
CA HIS A 210 -17.61 -10.42 4.63
C HIS A 210 -16.29 -11.09 4.28
N PHE A 211 -15.72 -11.76 5.27
CA PHE A 211 -14.52 -12.55 5.11
C PHE A 211 -14.70 -13.59 3.99
N MET A 212 -13.71 -13.68 3.10
CA MET A 212 -13.65 -14.70 2.06
C MET A 212 -12.55 -15.72 2.35
N SER A 213 -11.32 -15.26 2.44
CA SER A 213 -10.17 -16.15 2.51
C SER A 213 -8.95 -15.47 3.11
N TYR A 214 -8.01 -16.27 3.56
CA TYR A 214 -6.65 -15.83 3.85
C TYR A 214 -5.79 -15.92 2.59
N ILE A 215 -4.98 -14.89 2.34
CA ILE A 215 -4.03 -14.87 1.21
C ILE A 215 -2.81 -15.72 1.52
N VAL A 216 -2.29 -15.61 2.73
CA VAL A 216 -1.19 -16.44 3.19
C VAL A 216 -1.76 -17.72 3.77
N PRO A 217 -1.42 -18.91 3.24
CA PRO A 217 -1.84 -20.18 3.78
C PRO A 217 -1.48 -20.31 5.27
N ARG A 218 -2.23 -21.11 6.00
CA ARG A 218 -1.94 -21.35 7.42
C ARG A 218 -0.57 -21.99 7.61
N GLU A 219 -0.19 -22.83 6.68
CA GLU A 219 1.15 -23.41 6.61
C GLU A 219 2.07 -22.44 5.86
N ASP A 220 3.00 -21.84 6.59
CA ASP A 220 4.08 -21.05 5.99
C ASP A 220 4.81 -21.96 4.97
N PRO A 221 4.88 -21.59 3.68
CA PRO A 221 5.60 -22.38 2.68
C PRO A 221 7.09 -22.53 3.01
N PHE A 222 7.60 -21.77 3.98
CA PHE A 222 8.96 -21.86 4.50
C PHE A 222 9.07 -22.65 5.81
N GLY A 223 8.02 -23.36 6.23
CA GLY A 223 8.05 -24.32 7.32
C GLY A 223 7.92 -23.76 8.74
N ASN A 224 7.47 -22.52 8.89
CA ASN A 224 7.32 -21.89 10.21
C ASN A 224 5.88 -21.58 10.59
N ALA A 225 4.89 -22.10 9.88
CA ALA A 225 3.49 -21.73 10.04
C ALA A 225 2.89 -22.19 11.37
N ASP A 226 3.35 -23.30 11.88
CA ASP A 226 2.94 -23.86 13.17
C ASP A 226 4.08 -23.82 14.20
N GLY A 227 5.10 -22.98 13.95
CA GLY A 227 6.06 -22.65 14.99
C GLY A 227 5.26 -22.17 16.18
N ASP A 228 5.53 -22.74 17.34
CA ASP A 228 4.93 -22.34 18.60
C ASP A 228 5.29 -20.87 18.84
N TYR A 229 4.47 -19.98 18.31
CA TYR A 229 4.66 -18.54 18.44
C TYR A 229 4.45 -18.05 19.88
N ASP A 230 4.00 -18.93 20.76
CA ASP A 230 3.95 -18.71 22.20
C ASP A 230 5.33 -18.91 22.86
N ASP A 231 6.29 -19.50 22.13
CA ASP A 231 7.69 -19.53 22.57
C ASP A 231 8.37 -18.19 22.25
N PRO A 232 8.71 -17.37 23.26
CA PRO A 232 9.38 -16.09 23.05
C PRO A 232 10.75 -16.21 22.36
N SER A 233 11.38 -17.41 22.35
CA SER A 233 12.60 -17.65 21.59
C SER A 233 12.37 -17.82 20.10
N VAL A 234 11.15 -18.18 19.69
CA VAL A 234 10.71 -18.36 18.30
C VAL A 234 10.04 -17.11 17.75
N ALA A 235 9.54 -16.23 18.60
CA ALA A 235 8.84 -14.99 18.22
C ALA A 235 9.63 -14.07 17.26
N PHE A 236 10.95 -14.22 17.21
CA PHE A 236 11.83 -13.50 16.29
C PHE A 236 12.04 -14.19 14.94
N VAL A 237 11.56 -15.39 14.75
CA VAL A 237 11.78 -16.19 13.54
C VAL A 237 10.53 -16.21 12.64
N GLY A 238 9.40 -15.78 13.13
CA GLY A 238 8.13 -15.76 12.41
C GLY A 238 8.09 -14.69 11.31
N HIS A 239 7.66 -15.09 10.12
CA HIS A 239 7.37 -14.15 9.05
C HIS A 239 6.09 -13.39 9.36
N ARG A 240 6.08 -12.08 9.08
CA ARG A 240 4.91 -11.20 9.21
C ARG A 240 4.59 -10.60 7.88
N TRP A 241 3.35 -10.81 7.40
CA TRP A 241 2.90 -10.25 6.14
C TRP A 241 2.00 -9.04 6.37
N PHE A 242 2.27 -8.00 5.58
CA PHE A 242 1.55 -6.73 5.65
C PHE A 242 1.19 -6.23 4.27
N TYR A 243 0.34 -5.20 4.23
CA TYR A 243 0.11 -4.38 3.05
C TYR A 243 -0.26 -5.18 1.80
N PRO A 244 -1.27 -6.08 1.88
CA PRO A 244 -1.72 -6.79 0.70
C PRO A 244 -2.32 -5.83 -0.31
N ARG A 245 -1.97 -6.00 -1.60
CA ARG A 245 -2.58 -5.28 -2.70
C ARG A 245 -2.85 -6.21 -3.87
N GLY A 246 -4.12 -6.22 -4.31
CA GLY A 246 -4.61 -7.08 -5.37
C GLY A 246 -4.55 -6.44 -6.74
N TYR A 247 -4.31 -7.26 -7.76
CA TYR A 247 -4.27 -6.88 -9.17
C TYR A 247 -4.93 -7.96 -10.01
N LEU A 248 -5.91 -7.58 -10.84
CA LEU A 248 -6.55 -8.49 -11.78
C LEU A 248 -5.78 -8.50 -13.09
N LEU A 249 -5.34 -9.67 -13.53
CA LEU A 249 -4.72 -9.86 -14.82
C LEU A 249 -5.79 -10.12 -15.91
N PRO A 250 -5.47 -9.86 -17.19
CA PRO A 250 -6.42 -10.06 -18.29
C PRO A 250 -6.96 -11.49 -18.43
N ASN A 251 -6.22 -12.49 -17.95
CA ASN A 251 -6.64 -13.89 -17.93
C ASN A 251 -7.55 -14.27 -16.76
N GLY A 252 -7.95 -13.32 -15.92
CA GLY A 252 -8.80 -13.53 -14.75
C GLY A 252 -8.06 -13.92 -13.47
N ARG A 253 -6.74 -14.18 -13.53
CA ARG A 253 -5.92 -14.41 -12.34
C ARG A 253 -5.82 -13.15 -11.51
N ILE A 254 -5.95 -13.29 -10.20
CA ILE A 254 -5.65 -12.20 -9.25
C ILE A 254 -4.26 -12.44 -8.67
N LEU A 255 -3.40 -11.43 -8.75
CA LEU A 255 -2.15 -11.39 -8.01
C LEU A 255 -2.32 -10.55 -6.76
N CYS A 256 -1.69 -10.94 -5.67
CA CYS A 256 -1.59 -10.12 -4.47
C CYS A 256 -0.13 -9.98 -4.06
N ILE A 257 0.38 -8.75 -4.10
CA ILE A 257 1.69 -8.45 -3.53
C ILE A 257 1.54 -8.16 -2.04
N THR A 258 2.48 -8.64 -1.24
CA THR A 258 2.55 -8.39 0.20
C THR A 258 3.95 -7.96 0.59
N ARG A 259 4.07 -7.17 1.65
CA ARG A 259 5.33 -6.99 2.36
C ARG A 259 5.51 -8.16 3.32
N CYS A 260 6.64 -8.82 3.26
CA CYS A 260 7.07 -9.77 4.27
C CYS A 260 8.19 -9.17 5.13
N GLN A 261 8.13 -9.39 6.43
CA GLN A 261 9.11 -8.90 7.39
C GLN A 261 9.46 -10.02 8.36
N ARG A 262 10.76 -10.30 8.48
CA ARG A 262 11.25 -11.36 9.37
C ARG A 262 11.42 -10.86 10.81
N ASP A 263 11.87 -9.62 10.97
CA ASP A 263 12.13 -9.03 12.27
C ASP A 263 11.64 -7.58 12.35
N PRO A 264 11.47 -7.01 13.56
CA PRO A 264 11.00 -5.63 13.72
C PRO A 264 11.94 -4.57 13.17
N THR A 265 13.21 -4.91 12.92
CA THR A 265 14.28 -3.93 12.73
C THR A 265 14.75 -3.77 11.30
N GLY A 266 14.29 -4.61 10.33
CA GLY A 266 14.66 -4.16 9.03
C GLY A 266 14.73 -5.11 7.85
N VAL A 267 14.81 -6.41 8.02
CA VAL A 267 14.82 -7.29 6.83
C VAL A 267 13.40 -7.44 6.31
N MET A 268 13.12 -6.78 5.19
CA MET A 268 11.80 -6.75 4.55
C MET A 268 11.95 -6.98 3.07
N TRP A 269 11.04 -7.78 2.52
CA TRP A 269 10.97 -8.06 1.10
C TRP A 269 9.52 -8.10 0.63
N SER A 270 9.32 -8.24 -0.67
CA SER A 270 8.00 -8.35 -1.28
C SER A 270 7.79 -9.75 -1.84
N GLU A 271 6.61 -10.30 -1.60
CA GLU A 271 6.15 -11.60 -2.10
C GLU A 271 4.85 -11.46 -2.88
N VAL A 272 4.63 -12.36 -3.82
CA VAL A 272 3.42 -12.42 -4.64
C VAL A 272 2.70 -13.74 -4.39
N PHE A 273 1.42 -13.62 -4.15
CA PHE A 273 0.46 -14.73 -4.09
C PHE A 273 -0.50 -14.61 -5.27
N TYR A 274 -1.14 -15.71 -5.66
CA TYR A 274 -2.09 -15.74 -6.75
C TYR A 274 -3.37 -16.48 -6.37
N SER A 275 -4.47 -16.10 -7.04
CA SER A 275 -5.76 -16.78 -7.00
C SER A 275 -6.28 -16.94 -8.43
N ASP A 276 -6.74 -18.15 -8.77
CA ASP A 276 -7.35 -18.49 -10.05
C ASP A 276 -8.88 -18.66 -9.94
N ASP A 277 -9.44 -18.52 -8.74
CA ASP A 277 -10.86 -18.72 -8.40
C ASP A 277 -11.54 -17.43 -7.87
N GLY A 278 -11.00 -16.28 -8.24
CA GLY A 278 -11.59 -14.98 -7.88
C GLY A 278 -11.37 -14.54 -6.43
N GLY A 279 -10.37 -15.08 -5.75
CA GLY A 279 -10.00 -14.71 -4.39
C GLY A 279 -10.48 -15.70 -3.31
N ASP A 280 -11.05 -16.85 -3.71
CA ASP A 280 -11.54 -17.85 -2.75
C ASP A 280 -10.39 -18.68 -2.17
N THR A 281 -9.36 -18.99 -2.99
CA THR A 281 -8.13 -19.67 -2.52
C THR A 281 -6.89 -18.99 -3.08
N TRP A 282 -5.77 -19.15 -2.36
CA TRP A 282 -4.50 -18.50 -2.70
C TRP A 282 -3.33 -19.48 -2.64
N GLY A 283 -2.41 -19.30 -3.57
CA GLY A 283 -1.12 -19.99 -3.62
C GLY A 283 0.03 -18.98 -3.61
N PHE A 284 1.16 -19.39 -3.04
CA PHE A 284 2.40 -18.62 -3.16
C PHE A 284 2.90 -18.70 -4.61
N LEU A 285 3.29 -17.58 -5.18
CA LEU A 285 3.80 -17.51 -6.55
C LEU A 285 5.32 -17.30 -6.57
N SER A 286 5.81 -16.22 -5.94
CA SER A 286 7.22 -15.87 -5.99
C SER A 286 7.61 -14.84 -4.94
N ARG A 287 8.91 -14.75 -4.70
CA ARG A 287 9.56 -13.63 -3.99
C ARG A 287 10.16 -12.67 -5.02
N ILE A 288 9.89 -11.38 -4.86
CA ILE A 288 10.31 -10.34 -5.82
C ILE A 288 11.75 -9.91 -5.58
N ASN A 289 12.12 -9.69 -4.32
CA ASN A 289 13.40 -9.10 -3.92
C ASN A 289 13.80 -9.57 -2.51
N ASP A 290 14.98 -9.18 -2.06
CA ASP A 290 15.50 -9.51 -0.73
C ASP A 290 15.43 -8.35 0.27
N PHE A 291 15.36 -7.09 -0.20
CA PHE A 291 15.48 -5.90 0.65
C PHE A 291 14.59 -4.74 0.21
N GLY A 292 13.38 -5.01 -0.21
CA GLY A 292 12.49 -3.97 -0.69
C GLY A 292 11.01 -4.21 -0.38
N ALA A 293 10.37 -3.24 0.31
CA ALA A 293 8.95 -3.30 0.62
C ALA A 293 8.40 -1.96 1.20
N PRO A 294 7.07 -1.72 1.17
CA PRO A 294 6.09 -2.47 0.38
C PRO A 294 6.30 -2.27 -1.11
N GLY A 295 5.76 -3.20 -1.89
CA GLY A 295 5.80 -3.15 -3.34
C GLY A 295 4.44 -2.82 -3.96
N ASN A 296 4.49 -2.44 -5.23
CA ASN A 296 3.32 -2.16 -6.07
C ASN A 296 3.54 -2.85 -7.42
N LEU A 297 2.52 -3.48 -8.01
CA LEU A 297 2.60 -4.09 -9.32
C LEU A 297 1.95 -3.19 -10.38
N VAL A 298 2.51 -3.18 -11.57
CA VAL A 298 1.93 -2.54 -12.75
C VAL A 298 1.91 -3.58 -13.88
N PRO A 299 0.76 -4.22 -14.14
CA PRO A 299 0.59 -5.02 -15.35
C PRO A 299 0.73 -4.14 -16.59
N MET A 300 1.54 -4.58 -17.54
CA MET A 300 1.78 -3.87 -18.81
C MET A 300 0.94 -4.45 -19.94
N PRO A 301 0.63 -3.66 -20.99
CA PRO A 301 -0.16 -4.14 -22.14
C PRO A 301 0.48 -5.30 -22.90
N ASP A 302 1.79 -5.42 -22.88
CA ASP A 302 2.56 -6.49 -23.52
C ASP A 302 2.63 -7.79 -22.70
N GLY A 303 1.97 -7.83 -21.52
CA GLY A 303 1.92 -8.99 -20.63
C GLY A 303 3.03 -9.04 -19.58
N ARG A 304 4.01 -8.13 -19.63
CA ARG A 304 5.00 -7.98 -18.56
C ARG A 304 4.33 -7.43 -17.29
N ILE A 305 4.97 -7.65 -16.17
CA ILE A 305 4.56 -7.06 -14.87
C ILE A 305 5.77 -6.34 -14.29
N VAL A 306 5.61 -5.07 -13.97
CA VAL A 306 6.63 -4.28 -13.29
C VAL A 306 6.30 -4.23 -11.80
N ALA A 307 7.26 -4.61 -10.95
CA ALA A 307 7.17 -4.39 -9.51
C ALA A 307 8.04 -3.18 -9.13
N VAL A 308 7.44 -2.22 -8.39
CA VAL A 308 8.14 -1.03 -7.89
C VAL A 308 8.09 -1.05 -6.36
N TYR A 309 9.21 -0.79 -5.71
CA TYR A 309 9.31 -0.86 -4.24
C TYR A 309 10.34 0.11 -3.66
N GLY A 310 10.17 0.45 -2.37
CA GLY A 310 11.19 1.16 -1.61
C GLY A 310 12.33 0.21 -1.26
N TYR A 311 13.56 0.54 -1.69
CA TYR A 311 14.77 -0.20 -1.36
C TYR A 311 15.40 0.41 -0.10
N ARG A 312 15.61 -0.43 0.93
CA ARG A 312 15.88 0.04 2.29
C ARG A 312 17.30 -0.18 2.79
N LEU A 313 18.16 -0.86 2.02
CA LEU A 313 19.59 -0.88 2.28
C LEU A 313 20.26 0.37 1.68
N MET A 314 21.40 0.73 2.24
CA MET A 314 22.18 1.85 1.66
C MET A 314 22.96 1.39 0.43
N PRO A 315 22.95 2.17 -0.64
CA PRO A 315 22.19 3.41 -0.83
C PRO A 315 20.69 3.18 -0.97
N ALA A 316 19.92 3.80 -0.07
CA ALA A 316 18.47 3.66 -0.04
C ALA A 316 17.81 4.42 -1.20
N GLY A 317 16.65 3.93 -1.65
CA GLY A 317 15.99 4.56 -2.78
C GLY A 317 14.74 3.83 -3.26
N ILE A 318 14.45 3.97 -4.54
CA ILE A 318 13.34 3.29 -5.22
C ILE A 318 13.92 2.36 -6.29
N ARG A 319 13.46 1.12 -6.28
CA ARG A 319 13.83 0.10 -7.26
C ARG A 319 12.60 -0.40 -7.99
N ALA A 320 12.83 -0.96 -9.16
CA ALA A 320 11.85 -1.74 -9.90
C ALA A 320 12.48 -3.04 -10.41
N THR A 321 11.64 -3.98 -10.78
CA THR A 321 12.03 -5.20 -11.51
C THR A 321 10.89 -5.65 -12.41
N VAL A 322 11.18 -6.44 -13.42
CA VAL A 322 10.22 -6.88 -14.44
C VAL A 322 10.09 -8.39 -14.42
N SER A 323 8.87 -8.86 -14.49
CA SER A 323 8.53 -10.25 -14.76
C SER A 323 7.96 -10.39 -16.16
N GLU A 324 8.46 -11.37 -16.93
CA GLU A 324 8.00 -11.72 -18.28
C GLU A 324 7.14 -12.99 -18.30
N ASP A 325 6.92 -13.61 -17.15
CA ASP A 325 6.27 -14.92 -17.01
C ASP A 325 5.06 -14.91 -16.07
N GLY A 326 4.42 -13.75 -15.93
CA GLY A 326 3.22 -13.57 -15.10
C GLY A 326 3.51 -13.54 -13.60
N GLY A 327 4.69 -13.07 -13.20
CA GLY A 327 5.08 -12.89 -11.80
C GLY A 327 5.78 -14.09 -11.17
N LYS A 328 6.14 -15.12 -11.95
CA LYS A 328 6.82 -16.33 -11.41
C LYS A 328 8.30 -16.09 -11.16
N THR A 329 8.96 -15.34 -12.05
CA THR A 329 10.36 -14.93 -11.91
C THR A 329 10.52 -13.45 -12.18
N TRP A 330 11.60 -12.87 -11.65
CA TRP A 330 11.88 -11.44 -11.71
C TRP A 330 13.27 -11.19 -12.27
N GLY A 331 13.36 -10.23 -13.17
CA GLY A 331 14.60 -9.83 -13.82
C GLY A 331 15.52 -9.02 -12.90
N PRO A 332 16.62 -8.48 -13.46
CA PRO A 332 17.52 -7.60 -12.74
C PRO A 332 16.81 -6.38 -12.18
N GLU A 333 17.23 -5.92 -11.00
CA GLU A 333 16.72 -4.67 -10.43
C GLU A 333 17.03 -3.48 -11.33
N ILE A 334 16.09 -2.56 -11.41
CA ILE A 334 16.21 -1.25 -12.05
C ILE A 334 16.32 -0.22 -10.94
N ILE A 335 17.41 0.55 -10.94
CA ILE A 335 17.66 1.64 -10.00
C ILE A 335 16.89 2.86 -10.49
N VAL A 336 15.66 3.05 -10.00
CA VAL A 336 14.89 4.26 -10.31
C VAL A 336 15.57 5.47 -9.68
N ARG A 337 16.00 5.33 -8.40
CA ARG A 337 16.88 6.28 -7.70
C ARG A 337 17.55 5.62 -6.49
N ASP A 338 18.69 6.14 -6.05
CA ASP A 338 19.51 5.61 -4.95
C ASP A 338 20.15 6.73 -4.08
N ASP A 339 19.49 7.87 -4.02
CA ASP A 339 19.91 9.07 -3.31
C ASP A 339 19.10 9.35 -2.04
N GLY A 340 18.53 8.30 -1.45
CA GLY A 340 17.84 8.37 -0.17
C GLY A 340 18.79 8.68 0.99
N GLY A 341 18.38 9.57 1.89
CA GLY A 341 19.13 9.95 3.08
C GLY A 341 19.01 8.94 4.22
N SER A 342 17.94 8.14 4.23
CA SER A 342 17.73 7.05 5.18
C SER A 342 16.82 5.97 4.61
N TRP A 343 16.69 4.85 5.32
CA TRP A 343 15.83 3.73 4.95
C TRP A 343 14.32 4.04 5.02
N ASP A 344 13.93 5.11 5.70
CA ASP A 344 12.52 5.46 5.94
C ASP A 344 11.94 6.23 4.75
N LEU A 345 11.65 5.51 3.69
CA LEU A 345 11.16 5.98 2.39
C LEU A 345 10.34 4.90 1.67
N GLY A 346 9.76 5.25 0.52
CA GLY A 346 9.09 4.34 -0.38
C GLY A 346 7.58 4.39 -0.26
N TYR A 347 6.92 3.26 0.00
CA TYR A 347 5.47 3.12 -0.01
C TYR A 347 4.85 3.60 -1.34
N PRO A 348 5.30 3.05 -2.47
CA PRO A 348 4.93 3.56 -3.78
C PRO A 348 3.47 3.27 -4.12
N ASN A 349 2.87 4.18 -4.87
CA ASN A 349 1.74 3.94 -5.76
C ASN A 349 2.22 4.12 -7.18
N SER A 350 2.02 3.12 -8.03
CA SER A 350 2.57 3.11 -9.38
C SER A 350 1.46 2.89 -10.40
N TRP A 351 1.63 3.47 -11.58
CA TRP A 351 0.67 3.43 -12.67
C TRP A 351 1.38 3.37 -14.01
N LEU A 352 0.66 2.95 -15.03
CA LEU A 352 1.12 2.99 -16.41
C LEU A 352 0.91 4.40 -16.98
N VAL A 353 1.99 5.05 -17.42
CA VAL A 353 1.93 6.35 -18.09
C VAL A 353 1.64 6.15 -19.59
N ASP A 354 2.36 5.23 -20.20
CA ASP A 354 2.18 4.75 -21.56
C ASP A 354 2.71 3.31 -21.69
N GLU A 355 2.74 2.74 -22.88
CA GLU A 355 3.09 1.34 -23.11
C GLU A 355 4.45 0.90 -22.54
N ARG A 356 5.36 1.82 -22.28
CA ARG A 356 6.73 1.55 -21.80
C ARG A 356 7.15 2.38 -20.61
N THR A 357 6.28 3.23 -20.11
CA THR A 357 6.66 4.21 -19.10
C THR A 357 5.81 4.02 -17.85
N ILE A 358 6.48 3.89 -16.72
CA ILE A 358 5.89 3.74 -15.41
C ILE A 358 5.99 5.06 -14.65
N GLY A 359 4.89 5.50 -14.08
CA GLY A 359 4.85 6.54 -13.05
C GLY A 359 4.79 5.91 -11.66
N THR A 360 5.44 6.52 -10.70
CA THR A 360 5.37 6.10 -9.30
C THR A 360 5.45 7.29 -8.36
N LEU A 361 4.55 7.33 -7.37
CA LEU A 361 4.49 8.35 -6.32
C LEU A 361 4.79 7.70 -4.98
N TYR A 362 5.68 8.31 -4.21
CA TYR A 362 6.20 7.76 -2.97
C TYR A 362 6.62 8.86 -2.00
N TYR A 363 6.76 8.55 -0.70
CA TYR A 363 7.45 9.48 0.19
C TYR A 363 8.95 9.22 0.18
N PHE A 364 9.71 10.30 0.37
CA PHE A 364 11.15 10.28 0.21
C PHE A 364 11.85 11.20 1.20
N ASN A 365 13.11 10.93 1.44
CA ASN A 365 14.06 11.82 2.09
C ASN A 365 15.38 11.76 1.29
N SER A 366 16.05 12.89 1.08
CA SER A 366 17.22 12.96 0.21
C SER A 366 18.51 13.07 1.02
N LYS A 367 19.55 12.35 0.61
CA LYS A 367 20.88 12.46 1.21
C LYS A 367 21.50 13.87 1.09
N ASP A 368 21.06 14.62 0.10
CA ASP A 368 21.55 15.98 -0.17
C ASP A 368 20.59 17.06 0.40
N ASP A 369 19.63 16.68 1.24
CA ASP A 369 18.74 17.62 1.92
C ASP A 369 19.55 18.51 2.87
N PRO A 370 19.40 19.85 2.85
CA PRO A 370 20.08 20.73 3.80
C PRO A 370 19.72 20.43 5.27
N VAL A 371 18.55 19.85 5.51
CA VAL A 371 18.13 19.34 6.80
C VAL A 371 18.52 17.88 6.92
N GLN A 372 19.56 17.58 7.70
CA GLN A 372 20.10 16.21 7.82
C GLN A 372 19.52 15.40 8.99
N ALA A 373 18.45 15.87 9.63
CA ALA A 373 17.79 15.14 10.72
C ALA A 373 17.24 13.81 10.20
N ASN A 374 17.81 12.69 10.62
CA ASN A 374 17.44 11.32 10.23
C ASN A 374 17.26 11.16 8.70
N GLY A 375 18.16 11.77 7.90
CA GLY A 375 18.21 11.62 6.43
C GLY A 375 17.42 12.65 5.63
N GLY A 376 16.90 13.72 6.24
CA GLY A 376 16.24 14.81 5.54
C GLY A 376 14.73 14.94 5.76
N VAL A 377 14.16 15.97 5.18
CA VAL A 377 12.72 16.26 5.23
C VAL A 377 11.94 15.18 4.48
N ARG A 378 10.94 14.57 5.15
CA ARG A 378 10.03 13.63 4.49
C ARG A 378 9.03 14.38 3.62
N HIS A 379 9.07 14.11 2.34
CA HIS A 379 8.24 14.76 1.32
C HIS A 379 7.70 13.75 0.31
N ILE A 380 6.74 14.17 -0.50
CA ILE A 380 6.17 13.34 -1.55
C ILE A 380 6.85 13.67 -2.88
N GLN A 381 7.33 12.62 -3.52
CA GLN A 381 7.94 12.66 -4.85
C GLN A 381 7.23 11.77 -5.84
N ARG A 382 7.40 12.07 -7.12
CA ARG A 382 7.11 11.16 -8.21
C ARG A 382 8.37 10.89 -9.03
N SER A 383 8.43 9.70 -9.60
CA SER A 383 9.35 9.36 -10.69
C SER A 383 8.56 8.85 -11.88
N ILE A 384 8.98 9.22 -13.07
CA ILE A 384 8.51 8.66 -14.34
C ILE A 384 9.72 8.07 -15.04
N PHE A 385 9.67 6.77 -15.38
CA PHE A 385 10.83 6.06 -15.94
C PHE A 385 10.41 5.03 -16.97
N THR A 386 11.30 4.75 -17.93
CA THR A 386 11.05 3.78 -19.00
C THR A 386 11.46 2.36 -18.58
N ILE A 387 10.71 1.40 -19.11
CA ILE A 387 11.01 -0.04 -19.07
C ILE A 387 11.44 -0.47 -20.46
N ASP A 388 12.72 -0.85 -20.59
CA ASP A 388 13.32 -1.33 -21.83
C ASP A 388 13.05 -2.83 -22.05
#